data_06b0421fa76ee87132e6410f0735fdce
#
_entry.id   06b0421fa76ee87132e6410f0735fdce
#
_cell.length_a   1.000
_cell.length_b   1.000
_cell.length_c   1.000
_cell.angle_alpha   90.00
_cell.angle_beta   90.00
_cell.angle_gamma   90.00
#
_symmetry.space_group_name_H-M   'P 1'
#
loop_
_entity.id
_entity.type
_entity.pdbx_description
1 polymer ?
#
loop_
_entity_poly.entity_id
_entity_poly.type
_entity_poly.pdbx_seq_one_letter_code
_entity_poly.pdbx_strand_id
1 'polypeptide(L)'
;MSDRIQPWPLVKRGSQGHPVPALQYLLRDRGHHVTVDGIFGPKTEAAVEQFQTADQLHVDGIVGPQTWGALVIVLARGSTGDAVRGLQQEFRFRDQSGQGRGLAVDGIFGPKTATAVRSFQQALGITVDGIVGPLTWRALVSGMLSF
;
A
#
# COMPACT_ATOMS: atom_id res chain seq x y z
N MET A 1 13.99 12.59 -6.21
CA MET A 1 13.10 13.69 -6.54
C MET A 1 11.67 13.24 -6.45
N SER A 2 10.94 13.87 -5.57
CA SER A 2 9.55 13.44 -5.33
C SER A 2 8.65 13.65 -6.54
N ASP A 3 8.97 14.59 -7.44
CA ASP A 3 8.19 14.84 -8.64
C ASP A 3 8.32 13.70 -9.67
N ARG A 4 9.30 12.80 -9.50
CA ARG A 4 9.43 11.63 -10.36
C ARG A 4 8.53 10.49 -9.93
N ILE A 5 8.01 10.54 -8.72
CA ILE A 5 7.08 9.56 -8.20
C ILE A 5 5.67 9.98 -8.61
N GLN A 6 4.91 9.04 -9.16
CA GLN A 6 3.55 9.33 -9.59
C GLN A 6 2.69 9.75 -8.41
N PRO A 7 1.64 10.56 -8.66
CA PRO A 7 0.75 10.97 -7.58
C PRO A 7 -0.02 9.78 -7.01
N TRP A 8 -0.54 9.97 -5.81
CA TRP A 8 -1.43 8.99 -5.19
C TRP A 8 -2.58 8.67 -6.13
N PRO A 9 -2.92 7.39 -6.31
CA PRO A 9 -4.04 7.03 -7.17
C PRO A 9 -5.37 7.36 -6.51
N LEU A 10 -6.37 7.67 -7.33
CA LEU A 10 -7.72 7.87 -6.84
C LEU A 10 -8.44 6.51 -6.87
N VAL A 11 -8.89 6.05 -5.70
CA VAL A 11 -9.54 4.76 -5.56
C VAL A 11 -10.89 4.97 -4.89
N LYS A 12 -11.93 4.37 -5.46
CA LYS A 12 -13.30 4.59 -4.98
C LYS A 12 -14.17 3.39 -5.34
N ARG A 13 -15.42 3.44 -4.93
CA ARG A 13 -16.35 2.36 -5.23
C ARG A 13 -16.37 2.07 -6.73
N GLY A 14 -16.25 0.81 -7.06
CA GLY A 14 -16.13 0.33 -8.43
C GLY A 14 -14.72 0.01 -8.85
N SER A 15 -13.72 0.49 -8.12
CA SER A 15 -12.33 0.12 -8.41
C SER A 15 -12.11 -1.35 -8.11
N GLN A 16 -11.31 -2.01 -8.95
CA GLN A 16 -10.98 -3.43 -8.81
C GLN A 16 -9.51 -3.65 -9.12
N GLY A 17 -8.92 -4.66 -8.48
CA GLY A 17 -7.52 -4.97 -8.67
C GLY A 17 -6.61 -3.96 -7.99
N HIS A 18 -5.34 -3.93 -8.42
CA HIS A 18 -4.36 -3.02 -7.83
C HIS A 18 -4.84 -1.57 -7.87
N PRO A 19 -4.74 -0.78 -6.79
CA PRO A 19 -4.12 -1.13 -5.50
C PRO A 19 -5.15 -1.48 -4.41
N VAL A 20 -6.34 -1.96 -4.79
CA VAL A 20 -7.42 -2.20 -3.80
C VAL A 20 -6.99 -3.19 -2.72
N PRO A 21 -6.28 -4.32 -3.02
CA PRO A 21 -5.86 -5.22 -1.94
C PRO A 21 -4.98 -4.52 -0.90
N ALA A 22 -4.01 -3.72 -1.31
CA ALA A 22 -3.16 -2.99 -0.37
C ALA A 22 -3.98 -2.04 0.50
N LEU A 23 -4.94 -1.33 -0.11
CA LEU A 23 -5.85 -0.46 0.63
C LEU A 23 -6.61 -1.25 1.70
N GLN A 24 -7.14 -2.41 1.33
CA GLN A 24 -7.93 -3.22 2.24
C GLN A 24 -7.08 -3.71 3.42
N TYR A 25 -5.83 -4.12 3.17
CA TYR A 25 -4.91 -4.48 4.25
C TYR A 25 -4.63 -3.29 5.17
N LEU A 26 -4.42 -2.10 4.62
CA LEU A 26 -4.17 -0.91 5.42
C LEU A 26 -5.39 -0.56 6.29
N LEU A 27 -6.59 -0.68 5.74
CA LEU A 27 -7.81 -0.47 6.51
C LEU A 27 -7.90 -1.46 7.67
N ARG A 28 -7.57 -2.72 7.42
CA ARG A 28 -7.57 -3.74 8.48
C ARG A 28 -6.59 -3.40 9.59
N ASP A 29 -5.40 -2.92 9.21
CA ASP A 29 -4.39 -2.56 10.19
C ASP A 29 -4.83 -1.38 11.05
N ARG A 30 -5.69 -0.53 10.50
CA ARG A 30 -6.29 0.59 11.25
C ARG A 30 -7.52 0.18 12.05
N GLY A 31 -7.84 -1.11 12.08
CA GLY A 31 -8.97 -1.62 12.87
C GLY A 31 -10.30 -1.67 12.15
N HIS A 32 -10.32 -1.40 10.85
CA HIS A 32 -11.54 -1.44 10.04
C HIS A 32 -11.56 -2.74 9.26
N HIS A 33 -12.35 -3.71 9.73
CA HIS A 33 -12.34 -5.06 9.18
C HIS A 33 -13.07 -5.12 7.85
N VAL A 34 -12.33 -5.42 6.79
CA VAL A 34 -12.87 -5.68 5.46
C VAL A 34 -12.22 -6.95 4.92
N THR A 35 -12.91 -7.60 4.00
CA THR A 35 -12.32 -8.73 3.26
C THR A 35 -11.35 -8.19 2.24
N VAL A 36 -10.18 -8.83 2.14
CA VAL A 36 -9.19 -8.47 1.12
C VAL A 36 -9.49 -9.28 -0.13
N ASP A 37 -10.34 -8.72 -0.99
CA ASP A 37 -10.79 -9.39 -2.21
C ASP A 37 -10.46 -8.61 -3.48
N GLY A 38 -9.82 -7.43 -3.34
CA GLY A 38 -9.46 -6.61 -4.49
C GLY A 38 -10.63 -5.88 -5.12
N ILE A 39 -11.79 -5.86 -4.48
CA ILE A 39 -13.00 -5.23 -4.99
C ILE A 39 -13.41 -4.11 -4.04
N PHE A 40 -13.44 -2.88 -4.54
CA PHE A 40 -13.90 -1.74 -3.74
C PHE A 40 -15.42 -1.67 -3.87
N GLY A 41 -16.08 -2.41 -2.99
CA GLY A 41 -17.54 -2.45 -2.93
C GLY A 41 -18.08 -1.64 -1.76
N PRO A 42 -19.36 -1.84 -1.42
CA PRO A 42 -20.01 -1.07 -0.35
C PRO A 42 -19.32 -1.21 1.00
N LYS A 43 -18.81 -2.40 1.33
CA LYS A 43 -18.15 -2.61 2.63
C LYS A 43 -16.83 -1.88 2.72
N THR A 44 -16.05 -1.89 1.63
CA THR A 44 -14.80 -1.13 1.58
C THR A 44 -15.09 0.37 1.66
N GLU A 45 -16.11 0.84 0.95
CA GLU A 45 -16.51 2.25 1.01
C GLU A 45 -16.89 2.65 2.43
N ALA A 46 -17.66 1.83 3.13
CA ALA A 46 -18.05 2.11 4.51
C ALA A 46 -16.83 2.16 5.43
N ALA A 47 -15.87 1.25 5.23
CA ALA A 47 -14.64 1.26 6.03
C ALA A 47 -13.82 2.51 5.77
N VAL A 48 -13.74 2.96 4.52
CA VAL A 48 -13.04 4.20 4.17
C VAL A 48 -13.71 5.38 4.87
N GLU A 49 -15.04 5.44 4.83
CA GLU A 49 -15.77 6.53 5.50
C GLU A 49 -15.55 6.52 7.00
N GLN A 50 -15.53 5.34 7.62
CA GLN A 50 -15.26 5.21 9.05
C GLN A 50 -13.85 5.69 9.39
N PHE A 51 -12.86 5.33 8.56
CA PHE A 51 -11.50 5.78 8.76
C PHE A 51 -11.40 7.30 8.60
N GLN A 52 -12.03 7.85 7.57
CA GLN A 52 -12.02 9.30 7.34
C GLN A 52 -12.64 10.03 8.50
N THR A 53 -13.73 9.51 9.06
CA THR A 53 -14.37 10.11 10.24
C THR A 53 -13.44 10.07 11.44
N ALA A 54 -12.84 8.91 11.71
CA ALA A 54 -11.96 8.72 12.86
C ALA A 54 -10.73 9.61 12.78
N ASP A 55 -10.23 9.87 11.57
CA ASP A 55 -9.02 10.66 11.34
C ASP A 55 -9.34 12.13 11.03
N GLN A 56 -10.60 12.53 11.16
CA GLN A 56 -11.06 13.89 10.96
C GLN A 56 -10.76 14.42 9.54
N LEU A 57 -10.89 13.54 8.57
CA LEU A 57 -10.75 13.90 7.16
C LEU A 57 -12.13 14.22 6.57
N HIS A 58 -12.12 14.81 5.36
CA HIS A 58 -13.35 14.93 4.60
C HIS A 58 -13.91 13.54 4.29
N VAL A 59 -15.16 13.29 4.66
CA VAL A 59 -15.79 11.97 4.54
C VAL A 59 -16.53 11.88 3.22
N ASP A 60 -15.88 11.29 2.22
CA ASP A 60 -16.47 11.14 0.87
C ASP A 60 -16.40 9.71 0.36
N GLY A 61 -15.78 8.80 1.10
CA GLY A 61 -15.64 7.41 0.68
C GLY A 61 -14.63 7.20 -0.44
N ILE A 62 -13.87 8.24 -0.79
CA ILE A 62 -12.89 8.21 -1.88
C ILE A 62 -11.49 8.28 -1.29
N VAL A 63 -10.61 7.40 -1.75
CA VAL A 63 -9.23 7.36 -1.27
C VAL A 63 -8.37 8.17 -2.23
N GLY A 64 -8.16 9.43 -1.90
CA GLY A 64 -7.27 10.33 -2.62
C GLY A 64 -6.04 10.65 -1.80
N PRO A 65 -5.31 11.73 -2.16
CA PRO A 65 -4.02 12.03 -1.51
C PRO A 65 -4.10 12.17 0.01
N GLN A 66 -5.12 12.86 0.53
CA GLN A 66 -5.22 13.05 1.97
C GLN A 66 -5.50 11.74 2.68
N THR A 67 -6.40 10.93 2.16
CA THR A 67 -6.76 9.67 2.78
C THR A 67 -5.59 8.69 2.72
N TRP A 68 -4.93 8.57 1.56
CA TRP A 68 -3.73 7.73 1.46
C TRP A 68 -2.67 8.16 2.46
N GLY A 69 -2.37 9.47 2.52
CA GLY A 69 -1.33 9.97 3.41
C GLY A 69 -1.60 9.68 4.88
N ALA A 70 -2.88 9.73 5.29
CA ALA A 70 -3.26 9.40 6.65
C ALA A 70 -3.29 7.90 6.90
N LEU A 71 -3.56 7.11 5.86
CA LEU A 71 -3.78 5.67 5.98
C LEU A 71 -2.48 4.88 6.04
N VAL A 72 -1.45 5.29 5.28
CA VAL A 72 -0.21 4.52 5.19
C VAL A 72 0.53 4.53 6.53
N ILE A 73 1.29 3.46 6.74
CA ILE A 73 2.00 3.21 7.99
C ILE A 73 3.47 3.02 7.65
N VAL A 74 4.35 3.69 8.38
CA VAL A 74 5.79 3.52 8.19
C VAL A 74 6.19 2.12 8.63
N LEU A 75 6.81 1.38 7.73
CA LEU A 75 7.23 0.00 7.98
C LEU A 75 8.72 -0.14 7.78
N ALA A 76 9.33 -1.02 8.57
CA ALA A 76 10.73 -1.34 8.47
C ALA A 76 10.94 -2.78 8.96
N ARG A 77 12.14 -3.28 8.82
CA ARG A 77 12.46 -4.63 9.29
C ARG A 77 12.03 -4.78 10.75
N GLY A 78 11.32 -5.84 11.04
CA GLY A 78 10.75 -6.10 12.36
C GLY A 78 9.28 -5.75 12.48
N SER A 79 8.73 -4.97 11.54
CA SER A 79 7.29 -4.67 11.54
C SER A 79 6.49 -5.93 11.24
N THR A 80 5.28 -6.02 11.80
CA THR A 80 4.37 -7.15 11.57
C THR A 80 2.95 -6.63 11.39
N GLY A 81 2.10 -7.46 10.81
CA GLY A 81 0.67 -7.18 10.73
C GLY A 81 0.15 -6.96 9.32
N ASP A 82 -1.08 -6.44 9.23
CA ASP A 82 -1.78 -6.29 7.95
C ASP A 82 -1.13 -5.26 7.05
N ALA A 83 -0.56 -4.18 7.58
CA ALA A 83 0.13 -3.21 6.74
C ALA A 83 1.33 -3.85 6.04
N VAL A 84 2.05 -4.76 6.73
CA VAL A 84 3.13 -5.51 6.10
C VAL A 84 2.58 -6.41 5.00
N ARG A 85 1.44 -7.04 5.23
CA ARG A 85 0.79 -7.85 4.19
C ARG A 85 0.45 -7.00 2.96
N GLY A 86 -0.04 -5.79 3.18
CA GLY A 86 -0.30 -4.86 2.07
C GLY A 86 0.94 -4.52 1.27
N LEU A 87 2.05 -4.29 1.96
CA LEU A 87 3.34 -4.06 1.32
C LEU A 87 3.77 -5.28 0.49
N GLN A 88 3.69 -6.46 1.10
CA GLN A 88 4.08 -7.71 0.43
C GLN A 88 3.18 -8.00 -0.77
N GLN A 89 1.90 -7.68 -0.67
CA GLN A 89 0.97 -7.83 -1.78
C GLN A 89 1.37 -6.94 -2.95
N GLU A 90 1.86 -5.73 -2.69
CA GLU A 90 2.36 -4.84 -3.73
C GLU A 90 3.54 -5.48 -4.48
N PHE A 91 4.44 -6.13 -3.77
CA PHE A 91 5.56 -6.81 -4.42
C PHE A 91 5.09 -8.04 -5.20
N ARG A 92 4.11 -8.78 -4.68
CA ARG A 92 3.54 -9.91 -5.43
C ARG A 92 2.83 -9.46 -6.70
N PHE A 93 2.17 -8.31 -6.67
CA PHE A 93 1.60 -7.72 -7.86
C PHE A 93 2.66 -7.53 -8.95
N ARG A 94 3.84 -7.07 -8.57
CA ARG A 94 4.94 -6.85 -9.49
C ARG A 94 5.61 -8.16 -9.93
N ASP A 95 5.49 -9.19 -9.11
CA ASP A 95 6.09 -10.48 -9.39
C ASP A 95 5.42 -11.20 -10.56
N GLN A 96 4.25 -10.75 -10.98
CA GLN A 96 3.55 -11.30 -12.14
C GLN A 96 4.37 -11.18 -13.41
N SER A 97 5.37 -10.32 -13.43
CA SER A 97 6.25 -10.18 -14.60
C SER A 97 7.31 -11.28 -14.68
N GLY A 98 7.33 -12.22 -13.75
CA GLY A 98 8.32 -13.28 -13.74
C GLY A 98 9.64 -12.87 -13.08
N GLN A 99 9.67 -11.77 -12.39
CA GLN A 99 10.87 -11.33 -11.67
C GLN A 99 11.13 -12.19 -10.44
N GLY A 100 10.21 -13.05 -10.08
CA GLY A 100 10.39 -14.15 -9.15
C GLY A 100 11.08 -13.85 -7.86
N ARG A 101 10.50 -13.04 -7.00
CA ARG A 101 11.07 -12.80 -5.68
C ARG A 101 10.60 -13.85 -4.67
N GLY A 102 9.57 -14.60 -5.00
CA GLY A 102 9.02 -15.60 -4.09
C GLY A 102 8.61 -15.04 -2.75
N LEU A 103 8.23 -13.79 -2.69
CA LEU A 103 7.91 -13.13 -1.44
C LEU A 103 6.54 -13.57 -0.95
N ALA A 104 6.49 -14.14 0.26
CA ALA A 104 5.24 -14.55 0.86
C ALA A 104 4.51 -13.35 1.46
N VAL A 105 3.18 -13.39 1.42
CA VAL A 105 2.34 -12.42 2.13
C VAL A 105 2.06 -13.00 3.50
N ASP A 106 3.03 -12.88 4.40
CA ASP A 106 2.95 -13.48 5.73
C ASP A 106 2.81 -12.46 6.86
N GLY A 107 2.90 -11.17 6.54
CA GLY A 107 2.76 -10.12 7.54
C GLY A 107 4.00 -9.92 8.39
N ILE A 108 5.14 -10.48 7.99
CA ILE A 108 6.40 -10.35 8.71
C ILE A 108 7.42 -9.64 7.83
N PHE A 109 7.86 -8.47 8.25
CA PHE A 109 8.89 -7.71 7.52
C PHE A 109 10.26 -8.26 7.92
N GLY A 110 10.67 -9.31 7.22
CA GLY A 110 11.95 -9.95 7.45
C GLY A 110 12.97 -9.61 6.38
N PRO A 111 14.07 -10.40 6.29
CA PRO A 111 15.16 -10.10 5.35
C PRO A 111 14.72 -10.05 3.88
N LYS A 112 13.82 -10.95 3.47
CA LYS A 112 13.37 -10.98 2.07
C LYS A 112 12.55 -9.73 1.73
N THR A 113 11.67 -9.30 2.63
CA THR A 113 10.90 -8.08 2.45
C THR A 113 11.83 -6.88 2.42
N ALA A 114 12.82 -6.83 3.31
CA ALA A 114 13.79 -5.74 3.34
C ALA A 114 14.56 -5.65 2.02
N THR A 115 14.97 -6.78 1.46
CA THR A 115 15.68 -6.80 0.17
C THR A 115 14.76 -6.28 -0.94
N ALA A 116 13.50 -6.70 -0.95
CA ALA A 116 12.55 -6.24 -1.96
C ALA A 116 12.36 -4.73 -1.89
N VAL A 117 12.24 -4.18 -0.67
CA VAL A 117 12.07 -2.74 -0.48
C VAL A 117 13.28 -1.98 -1.02
N ARG A 118 14.48 -2.41 -0.65
CA ARG A 118 15.71 -1.74 -1.09
C ARG A 118 15.88 -1.80 -2.60
N SER A 119 15.60 -2.96 -3.21
CA SER A 119 15.68 -3.09 -4.65
C SER A 119 14.70 -2.16 -5.36
N PHE A 120 13.49 -2.05 -4.82
CA PHE A 120 12.47 -1.16 -5.38
C PHE A 120 12.91 0.30 -5.27
N GLN A 121 13.40 0.69 -4.10
CA GLN A 121 13.89 2.06 -3.89
C GLN A 121 15.05 2.39 -4.83
N GLN A 122 15.96 1.45 -5.01
CA GLN A 122 17.10 1.64 -5.91
C GLN A 122 16.62 1.82 -7.36
N ALA A 123 15.68 0.99 -7.79
CA ALA A 123 15.13 1.07 -9.15
C ALA A 123 14.45 2.40 -9.41
N LEU A 124 13.84 2.99 -8.39
CA LEU A 124 13.15 4.28 -8.50
C LEU A 124 14.08 5.48 -8.36
N GLY A 125 15.32 5.27 -7.96
CA GLY A 125 16.26 6.37 -7.75
C GLY A 125 15.96 7.22 -6.53
N ILE A 126 15.26 6.66 -5.55
CA ILE A 126 15.00 7.34 -4.28
C ILE A 126 15.96 6.81 -3.20
N THR A 127 15.92 7.41 -2.01
CA THR A 127 16.77 6.98 -0.91
C THR A 127 16.57 5.49 -0.61
N VAL A 128 17.68 4.74 -0.57
CA VAL A 128 17.65 3.30 -0.30
C VAL A 128 17.94 3.09 1.18
N ASP A 129 16.89 3.12 1.99
CA ASP A 129 17.01 3.00 3.44
C ASP A 129 16.29 1.77 4.00
N GLY A 130 15.55 1.04 3.16
CA GLY A 130 14.80 -0.12 3.62
C GLY A 130 13.56 0.23 4.43
N ILE A 131 13.20 1.49 4.51
CA ILE A 131 12.05 1.97 5.27
C ILE A 131 10.94 2.36 4.29
N VAL A 132 9.74 1.86 4.54
CA VAL A 132 8.59 2.17 3.70
C VAL A 132 7.84 3.33 4.34
N GLY A 133 8.22 4.54 3.95
CA GLY A 133 7.53 5.76 4.35
C GLY A 133 6.53 6.19 3.29
N PRO A 134 5.97 7.41 3.43
CA PRO A 134 4.93 7.87 2.50
C PRO A 134 5.36 7.89 1.03
N LEU A 135 6.61 8.27 0.74
CA LEU A 135 7.07 8.34 -0.64
C LEU A 135 7.16 6.95 -1.27
N THR A 136 7.71 5.97 -0.54
CA THR A 136 7.79 4.60 -1.03
C THR A 136 6.38 4.01 -1.19
N TRP A 137 5.48 4.24 -0.23
CA TRP A 137 4.10 3.81 -0.35
C TRP A 137 3.43 4.42 -1.59
N ARG A 138 3.64 5.72 -1.83
CA ARG A 138 3.03 6.38 -2.99
C ARG A 138 3.48 5.74 -4.29
N ALA A 139 4.78 5.44 -4.40
CA ALA A 139 5.29 4.75 -5.58
C ALA A 139 4.66 3.37 -5.76
N LEU A 140 4.50 2.64 -4.65
CA LEU A 140 3.92 1.30 -4.69
C LEU A 140 2.46 1.35 -5.15
N VAL A 141 1.62 2.13 -4.47
CA VAL A 141 0.17 2.10 -4.73
C VAL A 141 -0.20 2.82 -6.03
N SER A 142 0.65 3.71 -6.54
CA SER A 142 0.42 4.33 -7.84
C SER A 142 0.79 3.39 -8.99
N GLY A 143 1.37 2.24 -8.69
CA GLY A 143 1.63 1.21 -9.69
C GLY A 143 2.98 1.31 -10.39
N MET A 144 3.92 2.09 -9.85
CA MET A 144 5.24 2.22 -10.46
C MET A 144 6.00 0.90 -10.37
N LEU A 145 6.63 0.51 -11.43
CA LEU A 145 7.49 -0.68 -11.48
C LEU A 145 8.96 -0.27 -11.39
N SER A 146 9.32 0.75 -12.11
CA SER A 146 10.63 1.38 -12.09
C SER A 146 10.54 2.65 -12.94
N PHE A 147 11.58 3.41 -12.96
CA PHE A 147 11.69 4.53 -13.88
C PHE A 147 12.10 4.07 -15.26
#